data_fc8af7292b0fd242b8fb41a73d7c34da
#
_entry.id   fc8af7292b0fd242b8fb41a73d7c34da
#
_cell.length_a   1.000
_cell.length_b   1.000
_cell.length_c   1.000
_cell.angle_alpha   90.00
_cell.angle_beta   90.00
_cell.angle_gamma   90.00
#
_symmetry.space_group_name_H-M   'P 1'
#
loop_
_entity.id
_entity.type
_entity.pdbx_description
1 polymer ?
#
loop_
_entity_poly.entity_id
_entity_poly.type
_entity_poly.pdbx_seq_one_letter_code
_entity_poly.pdbx_strand_id
1 'polypeptide(L)'
;MANSEYHPDFDAVVIGAGFAGLGMLRKLREEHGMSVQVYETGAGVGGTWYWNRYPGARCDSESYMYCFSFSKEMLQDWNWSGKYPEQPEILSYLNHVADRFDLRRNIQFNTRVTSARFLEDANLWEVETDQGDRVPSQFL
;
A
#
# COMPACT_ATOMS: atom_id res chain seq x y z
N MET A 1 8.99 -24.95 -30.37
CA MET A 1 9.22 -23.59 -29.93
C MET A 1 8.67 -23.52 -28.52
N ALA A 2 9.55 -23.43 -27.54
CA ALA A 2 9.15 -23.46 -26.14
C ALA A 2 8.38 -22.18 -25.80
N ASN A 3 7.08 -22.31 -25.54
CA ASN A 3 6.37 -21.38 -24.70
C ASN A 3 7.01 -21.50 -23.32
N SER A 4 7.98 -20.65 -23.00
CA SER A 4 8.29 -20.42 -21.61
C SER A 4 7.05 -19.75 -21.06
N GLU A 5 6.24 -20.51 -20.35
CA GLU A 5 5.11 -19.98 -19.61
C GLU A 5 5.69 -19.01 -18.56
N TYR A 6 5.74 -17.74 -18.93
CA TYR A 6 6.09 -16.65 -18.02
C TYR A 6 4.87 -16.47 -17.14
N HIS A 7 4.91 -17.05 -15.95
CA HIS A 7 3.83 -16.94 -15.00
C HIS A 7 4.07 -15.75 -14.08
N PRO A 8 3.03 -14.99 -13.72
CA PRO A 8 3.17 -13.95 -12.72
C PRO A 8 3.44 -14.56 -11.34
N ASP A 9 4.33 -13.94 -10.58
CA ASP A 9 4.58 -14.29 -9.18
C ASP A 9 3.41 -13.82 -8.30
N PHE A 10 2.79 -12.71 -8.69
CA PHE A 10 1.62 -12.14 -8.03
C PHE A 10 0.58 -11.71 -9.07
N ASP A 11 -0.69 -11.74 -8.67
CA ASP A 11 -1.75 -11.15 -9.48
C ASP A 11 -1.56 -9.63 -9.60
N ALA A 12 -1.15 -8.97 -8.52
CA ALA A 12 -0.90 -7.54 -8.52
C ALA A 12 0.31 -7.15 -7.69
N VAL A 13 1.07 -6.18 -8.18
CA VAL A 13 2.06 -5.44 -7.41
C VAL A 13 1.53 -4.04 -7.15
N VAL A 14 1.68 -3.55 -5.92
CA VAL A 14 1.32 -2.19 -5.51
C VAL A 14 2.57 -1.45 -5.05
N ILE A 15 2.76 -0.23 -5.52
CA ILE A 15 3.91 0.60 -5.17
C ILE A 15 3.50 1.62 -4.11
N GLY A 16 4.08 1.46 -2.91
CA GLY A 16 3.86 2.34 -1.76
C GLY A 16 2.78 1.84 -0.80
N ALA A 17 3.01 2.09 0.50
CA ALA A 17 2.14 1.71 1.61
C ALA A 17 1.55 2.94 2.34
N GLY A 18 1.15 3.95 1.59
CA GLY A 18 0.33 5.07 2.07
C GLY A 18 -1.16 4.74 2.05
N PHE A 19 -2.02 5.73 2.15
CA PHE A 19 -3.48 5.54 2.08
C PHE A 19 -3.90 4.73 0.85
N ALA A 20 -3.45 5.13 -0.32
CA ALA A 20 -3.84 4.46 -1.57
C ALA A 20 -3.38 2.99 -1.60
N GLY A 21 -2.11 2.74 -1.27
CA GLY A 21 -1.53 1.39 -1.29
C GLY A 21 -2.17 0.46 -0.28
N LEU A 22 -2.43 0.90 0.95
CA LEU A 22 -3.11 0.11 1.98
C LEU A 22 -4.56 -0.20 1.57
N GLY A 23 -5.28 0.78 1.05
CA GLY A 23 -6.64 0.59 0.56
C GLY A 23 -6.71 -0.37 -0.62
N MET A 24 -5.78 -0.23 -1.58
CA MET A 24 -5.71 -1.12 -2.74
C MET A 24 -5.35 -2.55 -2.33
N LEU A 25 -4.33 -2.73 -1.48
CA LEU A 25 -3.94 -4.04 -0.96
C LEU A 25 -5.13 -4.75 -0.31
N ARG A 26 -5.81 -4.07 0.61
CA ARG A 26 -6.99 -4.63 1.27
C ARG A 26 -8.06 -5.02 0.26
N LYS A 27 -8.38 -4.13 -0.67
CA LYS A 27 -9.42 -4.36 -1.66
C LYS A 27 -9.11 -5.55 -2.57
N LEU A 28 -7.93 -5.59 -3.16
CA LEU A 28 -7.54 -6.67 -4.07
C LEU A 28 -7.50 -8.02 -3.35
N ARG A 29 -6.94 -8.05 -2.14
CA ARG A 29 -6.83 -9.29 -1.36
C ARG A 29 -8.18 -9.78 -0.83
N GLU A 30 -8.95 -8.90 -0.17
CA GLU A 30 -10.17 -9.29 0.56
C GLU A 30 -11.41 -9.40 -0.35
N GLU A 31 -11.53 -8.49 -1.32
CA GLU A 31 -12.72 -8.43 -2.18
C GLU A 31 -12.56 -9.22 -3.49
N HIS A 32 -11.31 -9.35 -3.97
CA HIS A 32 -11.03 -10.01 -5.25
C HIS A 32 -10.22 -11.32 -5.11
N GLY A 33 -9.77 -11.66 -3.91
CA GLY A 33 -9.02 -12.89 -3.65
C GLY A 33 -7.67 -12.97 -4.38
N MET A 34 -7.08 -11.82 -4.72
CA MET A 34 -5.84 -11.74 -5.49
C MET A 34 -4.62 -11.93 -4.59
N SER A 35 -3.58 -12.52 -5.13
CA SER A 35 -2.24 -12.49 -4.55
C SER A 35 -1.62 -11.11 -4.82
N VAL A 36 -1.24 -10.41 -3.74
CA VAL A 36 -0.76 -9.03 -3.83
C VAL A 36 0.56 -8.87 -3.08
N GLN A 37 1.52 -8.24 -3.73
CA GLN A 37 2.76 -7.78 -3.11
C GLN A 37 2.81 -6.25 -3.13
N VAL A 38 3.09 -5.65 -1.98
CA VAL A 38 3.34 -4.20 -1.85
C VAL A 38 4.81 -3.97 -1.59
N TYR A 39 5.42 -3.03 -2.31
CA TYR A 39 6.78 -2.55 -2.04
C TYR A 39 6.72 -1.15 -1.47
N GLU A 40 7.35 -0.95 -0.31
CA GLU A 40 7.42 0.33 0.38
C GLU A 40 8.89 0.72 0.63
N THR A 41 9.26 1.91 0.20
CA THR A 41 10.61 2.44 0.39
C THR A 41 10.93 2.70 1.86
N GLY A 42 9.95 3.13 2.65
CA GLY A 42 10.12 3.39 4.07
C GLY A 42 10.16 2.12 4.92
N ALA A 43 10.53 2.29 6.17
CA ALA A 43 10.53 1.21 7.16
C ALA A 43 9.14 0.96 7.78
N GLY A 44 8.13 1.71 7.38
CA GLY A 44 6.78 1.61 7.91
C GLY A 44 5.73 2.13 6.93
N VAL A 45 4.49 1.87 7.25
CA VAL A 45 3.33 2.39 6.51
C VAL A 45 3.13 3.88 6.78
N GLY A 46 2.43 4.56 5.87
CA GLY A 46 1.99 5.93 6.11
C GLY A 46 2.18 6.87 4.93
N GLY A 47 3.07 6.55 3.97
CA GLY A 47 3.32 7.39 2.81
C GLY A 47 3.67 8.83 3.19
N THR A 48 2.87 9.80 2.75
CA THR A 48 3.01 11.21 3.11
C THR A 48 3.15 11.43 4.62
N TRP A 49 2.40 10.71 5.42
CA TRP A 49 2.39 10.83 6.88
C TRP A 49 3.54 10.09 7.57
N TYR A 50 4.19 9.21 6.90
CA TYR A 50 5.45 8.61 7.34
C TYR A 50 6.63 9.58 7.12
N TRP A 51 6.68 10.26 5.97
CA TRP A 51 7.82 11.08 5.57
C TRP A 51 7.75 12.52 6.05
N ASN A 52 6.58 13.14 6.11
CA ASN A 52 6.41 14.57 6.42
C ASN A 52 6.15 14.77 7.91
N ARG A 53 7.22 14.94 8.67
CA ARG A 53 7.21 15.08 10.14
C ARG A 53 7.67 16.46 10.63
N TYR A 54 7.48 17.47 9.81
CA TYR A 54 7.83 18.83 10.20
C TYR A 54 6.88 19.37 11.28
N PRO A 55 7.33 20.35 12.11
CA PRO A 55 6.47 20.94 13.15
C PRO A 55 5.19 21.55 12.56
N GLY A 56 4.06 21.16 13.10
CA GLY A 56 2.75 21.65 12.65
C GLY A 56 2.18 20.91 11.42
N ALA A 57 2.83 19.84 10.94
CA ALA A 57 2.30 19.02 9.85
C ALA A 57 0.91 18.49 10.21
N ARG A 58 -0.07 18.81 9.37
CA ARG A 58 -1.50 18.58 9.65
C ARG A 58 -2.27 18.37 8.36
N CYS A 59 -3.35 17.60 8.42
CA CYS A 59 -4.28 17.48 7.32
C CYS A 59 -5.12 18.75 7.17
N ASP A 60 -5.35 19.18 5.94
CA ASP A 60 -6.23 20.29 5.57
C ASP A 60 -7.68 19.82 5.27
N SER A 61 -7.89 18.50 5.29
CA SER A 61 -9.20 17.88 5.17
C SER A 61 -9.72 17.44 6.55
N GLU A 62 -11.03 17.43 6.70
CA GLU A 62 -11.66 17.05 7.96
C GLU A 62 -11.48 15.55 8.24
N SER A 63 -11.21 15.20 9.50
CA SER A 63 -10.85 13.84 9.91
C SER A 63 -11.86 12.77 9.51
N TYR A 64 -13.16 13.08 9.55
CA TYR A 64 -14.22 12.15 9.17
C TYR A 64 -14.31 11.91 7.65
N MET A 65 -13.69 12.77 6.84
CA MET A 65 -13.55 12.60 5.39
C MET A 65 -12.22 11.94 5.02
N TYR A 66 -11.19 12.16 5.84
CA TYR A 66 -9.83 11.69 5.58
C TYR A 66 -9.55 10.38 6.32
N CYS A 67 -10.38 9.39 6.07
CA CYS A 67 -10.25 8.04 6.63
C CYS A 67 -10.89 7.00 5.71
N PHE A 68 -10.57 5.73 5.93
CA PHE A 68 -11.20 4.64 5.18
C PHE A 68 -12.63 4.40 5.64
N SER A 69 -13.53 4.15 4.69
CA SER A 69 -14.95 3.88 4.93
C SER A 69 -15.36 2.42 4.74
N PHE A 70 -14.41 1.53 4.45
CA PHE A 70 -14.72 0.13 4.11
C PHE A 70 -15.10 -0.75 5.32
N SER A 71 -14.92 -0.27 6.54
CA SER A 71 -15.32 -1.00 7.76
C SER A 71 -16.05 -0.07 8.72
N LYS A 72 -17.31 -0.41 9.01
CA LYS A 72 -18.14 0.33 9.97
C LYS A 72 -17.60 0.21 11.39
N GLU A 73 -17.12 -0.97 11.75
CA GLU A 73 -16.53 -1.25 13.06
C GLU A 73 -15.28 -0.38 13.29
N MET A 74 -14.42 -0.27 12.28
CA MET A 74 -13.23 0.57 12.36
C MET A 74 -13.58 2.06 12.49
N LEU A 75 -14.62 2.52 11.78
CA LEU A 75 -15.10 3.90 11.91
C LEU A 75 -15.63 4.20 13.32
N GLN A 76 -16.17 3.22 14.02
CA GLN A 76 -16.67 3.36 15.39
C GLN A 76 -15.55 3.25 16.42
N ASP A 77 -14.57 2.41 16.17
CA ASP A 77 -13.46 2.15 17.11
C ASP A 77 -12.39 3.25 17.12
N TRP A 78 -12.27 4.02 16.02
CA TRP A 78 -11.28 5.08 15.93
C TRP A 78 -11.86 6.45 16.26
N ASN A 79 -11.33 7.06 17.32
CA ASN A 79 -11.73 8.40 17.75
C ASN A 79 -10.67 9.44 17.38
N TRP A 80 -11.03 10.34 16.48
CA TRP A 80 -10.18 11.47 16.11
C TRP A 80 -10.19 12.53 17.20
N SER A 81 -9.02 13.11 17.53
CA SER A 81 -8.89 14.14 18.57
C SER A 81 -9.45 15.49 18.14
N GLY A 82 -9.63 15.73 16.86
CA GLY A 82 -10.10 16.99 16.33
C GLY A 82 -10.50 16.93 14.86
N LYS A 83 -10.99 18.09 14.39
CA LYS A 83 -11.50 18.22 13.02
C LYS A 83 -10.41 18.07 11.96
N TYR A 84 -9.24 18.66 12.23
CA TYR A 84 -8.08 18.60 11.34
C TYR A 84 -6.92 17.89 12.06
N PRO A 85 -6.74 16.57 11.80
CA PRO A 85 -5.79 15.79 12.56
C PRO A 85 -4.34 16.12 12.20
N GLU A 86 -3.48 16.04 13.19
CA GLU A 86 -2.04 16.23 13.04
C GLU A 86 -1.35 14.97 12.50
N GLN A 87 -0.16 15.14 11.94
CA GLN A 87 0.63 14.07 11.35
C GLN A 87 0.77 12.83 12.26
N PRO A 88 1.11 12.94 13.56
CA PRO A 88 1.29 11.76 14.39
C PRO A 88 0.00 10.95 14.56
N GLU A 89 -1.14 11.60 14.62
CA GLU A 89 -2.43 10.93 14.74
C GLU A 89 -2.82 10.20 13.45
N ILE A 90 -2.59 10.81 12.29
CA ILE A 90 -2.86 10.17 11.00
C ILE A 90 -1.93 8.98 10.80
N LEU A 91 -0.65 9.11 11.16
CA LEU A 91 0.29 7.99 11.10
C LEU A 91 -0.15 6.84 12.02
N SER A 92 -0.59 7.15 13.24
CA SER A 92 -1.15 6.16 14.17
C SER A 92 -2.38 5.46 13.59
N TYR A 93 -3.26 6.22 12.93
CA TYR A 93 -4.42 5.67 12.24
C TYR A 93 -4.03 4.67 11.15
N LEU A 94 -3.08 5.02 10.28
CA LEU A 94 -2.63 4.13 9.21
C LEU A 94 -1.93 2.87 9.73
N ASN A 95 -1.18 2.99 10.83
CA ASN A 95 -0.63 1.83 11.53
C ASN A 95 -1.73 0.94 12.10
N HIS A 96 -2.74 1.53 12.73
CA HIS A 96 -3.91 0.80 13.23
C HIS A 96 -4.63 0.03 12.12
N VAL A 97 -4.84 0.66 10.96
CA VAL A 97 -5.44 0.01 9.79
C VAL A 97 -4.60 -1.17 9.30
N ALA A 98 -3.28 -0.97 9.17
CA ALA A 98 -2.37 -2.01 8.72
C ALA A 98 -2.37 -3.23 9.66
N ASP A 99 -2.43 -3.00 10.97
CA ASP A 99 -2.46 -4.05 11.98
C ASP A 99 -3.83 -4.75 12.04
N ARG A 100 -4.92 -3.98 12.06
CA ARG A 100 -6.27 -4.52 12.15
C ARG A 100 -6.64 -5.45 11.00
N PHE A 101 -6.19 -5.14 9.80
CA PHE A 101 -6.46 -5.94 8.60
C PHE A 101 -5.30 -6.85 8.20
N ASP A 102 -4.28 -6.99 9.05
CA ASP A 102 -3.09 -7.82 8.79
C ASP A 102 -2.50 -7.55 7.40
N LEU A 103 -2.30 -6.28 7.09
CA LEU A 103 -1.79 -5.86 5.79
C LEU A 103 -0.28 -6.00 5.67
N ARG A 104 0.45 -5.89 6.79
CA ARG A 104 1.92 -5.89 6.81
C ARG A 104 2.54 -7.14 6.21
N ARG A 105 1.88 -8.29 6.31
CA ARG A 105 2.37 -9.56 5.75
C ARG A 105 2.55 -9.52 4.22
N ASN A 106 1.85 -8.62 3.53
CA ASN A 106 1.96 -8.42 2.08
C ASN A 106 2.79 -7.20 1.70
N ILE A 107 3.48 -6.56 2.66
CA ILE A 107 4.28 -5.37 2.42
C ILE A 107 5.75 -5.69 2.67
N GLN A 108 6.58 -5.49 1.65
CA GLN A 108 8.03 -5.52 1.78
C GLN A 108 8.53 -4.10 1.98
N PHE A 109 8.98 -3.82 3.21
CA PHE A 109 9.51 -2.52 3.61
C PHE A 109 10.97 -2.35 3.19
N ASN A 110 11.49 -1.13 3.26
CA ASN A 110 12.87 -0.77 2.91
C ASN A 110 13.25 -1.24 1.49
N THR A 111 12.28 -1.26 0.59
CA THR A 111 12.43 -1.76 -0.77
C THR A 111 11.82 -0.76 -1.75
N ARG A 112 12.65 -0.22 -2.61
CA ARG A 112 12.24 0.74 -3.64
C ARG A 112 12.04 0.04 -4.96
N VAL A 113 10.89 0.24 -5.59
CA VAL A 113 10.72 -0.10 -7.00
C VAL A 113 11.51 0.89 -7.84
N THR A 114 12.42 0.39 -8.65
CA THR A 114 13.32 1.19 -9.48
C THR A 114 12.87 1.27 -10.93
N SER A 115 12.17 0.24 -11.40
CA SER A 115 11.54 0.23 -12.71
C SER A 115 10.30 -0.64 -12.76
N ALA A 116 9.42 -0.35 -13.69
CA ALA A 116 8.29 -1.19 -14.05
C ALA A 116 8.10 -1.14 -15.56
N ARG A 117 8.14 -2.29 -16.19
CA ARG A 117 8.07 -2.41 -17.66
C ARG A 117 6.98 -3.40 -18.04
N PHE A 118 6.11 -3.00 -18.93
CA PHE A 118 5.13 -3.91 -19.53
C PHE A 118 5.78 -4.76 -20.60
N LEU A 119 5.65 -6.08 -20.48
CA LEU A 119 6.15 -7.08 -21.42
C LEU A 119 5.01 -7.49 -22.35
N GLU A 120 4.95 -6.89 -23.51
CA GLU A 120 3.85 -7.08 -24.47
C GLU A 120 3.65 -8.54 -24.89
N ASP A 121 4.74 -9.25 -25.15
CA ASP A 121 4.69 -10.65 -25.57
C ASP A 121 4.15 -11.61 -24.49
N ALA A 122 4.38 -11.24 -23.21
CA ALA A 122 3.93 -12.01 -22.05
C ALA A 122 2.61 -11.48 -21.45
N ASN A 123 2.20 -10.26 -21.82
CA ASN A 123 1.08 -9.53 -21.25
C ASN A 123 1.18 -9.40 -19.72
N LEU A 124 2.38 -9.08 -19.23
CA LEU A 124 2.72 -8.97 -17.82
C LEU A 124 3.54 -7.70 -17.55
N TRP A 125 3.49 -7.23 -16.33
CA TRP A 125 4.44 -6.26 -15.81
C TRP A 125 5.66 -6.95 -15.22
N GLU A 126 6.84 -6.46 -15.53
CA GLU A 126 8.08 -6.80 -14.83
C GLU A 126 8.48 -5.62 -13.93
N VAL A 127 8.48 -5.86 -12.63
CA VAL A 127 8.82 -4.86 -11.62
C VAL A 127 10.22 -5.16 -11.08
N GLU A 128 11.10 -4.17 -11.08
CA GLU A 128 12.44 -4.29 -10.50
C GLU A 128 12.56 -3.50 -9.22
N THR A 129 13.28 -4.03 -8.25
CA THR A 129 13.54 -3.39 -6.96
C THR A 129 15.03 -3.05 -6.78
N ASP A 130 15.32 -2.15 -5.85
CA ASP A 130 16.70 -1.81 -5.44
C ASP A 130 17.41 -2.95 -4.69
N GLN A 131 16.69 -4.01 -4.35
CA GLN A 131 17.25 -5.25 -3.79
C GLN A 131 17.69 -6.23 -4.89
N GLY A 132 17.43 -5.91 -6.15
CA GLY A 132 17.76 -6.75 -7.30
C GLY A 132 16.68 -7.76 -7.68
N ASP A 133 15.52 -7.70 -7.06
CA ASP A 133 14.39 -8.55 -7.42
C ASP A 133 13.80 -8.14 -8.78
N ARG A 134 13.38 -9.14 -9.55
CA ARG A 134 12.58 -8.98 -10.76
C ARG A 134 11.31 -9.78 -10.60
N VAL A 135 10.19 -9.10 -10.54
CA VAL A 135 8.91 -9.66 -10.15
C VAL A 135 7.90 -9.49 -11.28
N PRO A 136 7.51 -10.57 -11.95
CA PRO A 136 6.43 -10.52 -12.91
C PRO A 136 5.07 -10.47 -12.19
N SER A 137 4.20 -9.58 -12.64
CA SER A 137 2.83 -9.47 -12.15
C SER A 137 1.84 -9.19 -13.27
N GLN A 138 0.59 -9.58 -13.06
CA GLN A 138 -0.45 -9.36 -14.05
C GLN A 138 -0.90 -7.89 -14.06
N PHE A 139 -0.97 -7.28 -12.87
CA PHE A 139 -1.39 -5.89 -12.71
C PHE A 139 -0.34 -5.08 -11.91
N LEU A 140 -0.30 -3.77 -12.19
CA LEU A 140 0.51 -2.79 -11.48
C LEU A 140 -0.33 -1.56 -11.14
#